data_666c39be7e50ee7329ea36502d92086a
#
_entry.id   666c39be7e50ee7329ea36502d92086a
#
_cell.length_a   1.000
_cell.length_b   1.000
_cell.length_c   1.000
_cell.angle_alpha   90.00
_cell.angle_beta   90.00
_cell.angle_gamma   90.00
#
_symmetry.space_group_name_H-M   'P 1'
#
loop_
_entity.id
_entity.type
_entity.pdbx_description
1 polymer ?
#
loop_
_entity_poly.entity_id
_entity_poly.type
_entity_poly.pdbx_seq_one_letter_code
_entity_poly.pdbx_strand_id
1 'polypeptide(L)'
;MTKTLPEDFNFGGATAAYQAEGATNTDGKGRVAWDTYLEENYWYTAEPASDFYNRYPVDLELSEKFGVNGIRISIAWSRIFPNGYGEVNPKGVEYYHKLFAECHKRHVEPFVTLHHFDTPEVLHKDGDFLNRKTIDYFVDYAEYCFKEFPEVKYWTTFNEIGPIGDGQYLVGKFPPGIKYDFEKGFQSHHNMMICLFQEKL
;
A
#
# COMPACT_ATOMS: atom_id res chain seq x y z
N MET A 1 15.23 38.15 9.19
CA MET A 1 14.38 37.31 10.03
C MET A 1 14.48 35.89 9.52
N THR A 2 15.05 35.00 10.30
CA THR A 2 15.08 33.56 9.99
C THR A 2 13.65 33.03 10.15
N LYS A 3 13.04 32.56 9.06
CA LYS A 3 11.75 31.89 9.15
C LYS A 3 11.98 30.50 9.73
N THR A 4 11.46 30.23 10.90
CA THR A 4 11.45 28.90 11.50
C THR A 4 10.17 28.17 11.08
N LEU A 5 10.27 26.86 10.93
CA LEU A 5 9.09 26.00 10.71
C LEU A 5 8.26 25.92 12.01
N PRO A 6 6.95 25.66 11.93
CA PRO A 6 6.12 25.38 13.11
C PRO A 6 6.71 24.22 13.94
N GLU A 7 6.49 24.25 15.26
CA GLU A 7 7.00 23.22 16.17
C GLU A 7 6.38 21.82 15.88
N ASP A 8 5.16 21.80 15.34
CA ASP A 8 4.43 20.60 14.94
C ASP A 8 4.67 20.16 13.49
N PHE A 9 5.67 20.76 12.82
CA PHE A 9 5.98 20.41 11.43
C PHE A 9 6.56 19.00 11.34
N ASN A 10 5.96 18.15 10.47
CA ASN A 10 6.43 16.80 10.25
C ASN A 10 7.53 16.76 9.19
N PHE A 11 8.71 16.29 9.60
CA PHE A 11 9.83 15.94 8.73
C PHE A 11 9.86 14.44 8.51
N GLY A 12 9.84 14.01 7.27
CA GLY A 12 9.79 12.58 7.03
C GLY A 12 10.18 12.15 5.64
N GLY A 13 10.09 10.86 5.46
CA GLY A 13 10.27 10.19 4.19
C GLY A 13 9.05 9.33 3.87
N ALA A 14 9.11 8.63 2.76
CA ALA A 14 8.08 7.72 2.32
C ALA A 14 8.66 6.37 1.89
N THR A 15 7.94 5.31 2.22
CA THR A 15 8.15 3.97 1.68
C THR A 15 6.80 3.34 1.36
N ALA A 16 6.81 2.19 0.70
CA ALA A 16 5.61 1.44 0.40
C ALA A 16 5.82 -0.05 0.62
N ALA A 17 4.77 -0.76 1.01
CA ALA A 17 4.83 -2.15 1.41
C ALA A 17 5.55 -3.03 0.38
N TYR A 18 5.06 -3.07 -0.86
CA TYR A 18 5.66 -3.91 -1.89
C TYR A 18 7.11 -3.53 -2.24
N GLN A 19 7.45 -2.24 -2.16
CA GLN A 19 8.77 -1.74 -2.52
C GLN A 19 9.82 -1.97 -1.44
N ALA A 20 9.41 -2.09 -0.17
CA ALA A 20 10.33 -2.09 0.95
C ALA A 20 10.24 -3.30 1.89
N GLU A 21 9.06 -3.86 2.09
CA GLU A 21 8.87 -4.90 3.11
C GLU A 21 9.66 -6.17 2.83
N GLY A 22 9.72 -6.64 1.57
CA GLY A 22 10.09 -8.02 1.31
C GLY A 22 9.09 -8.99 1.93
N ALA A 23 9.55 -10.11 2.47
CA ALA A 23 8.70 -11.09 3.16
C ALA A 23 7.45 -11.46 2.35
N THR A 24 7.62 -11.62 1.04
CA THR A 24 6.53 -11.75 0.05
C THR A 24 5.66 -12.99 0.26
N ASN A 25 6.23 -14.04 0.87
CA ASN A 25 5.56 -15.30 1.17
C ASN A 25 5.49 -15.61 2.67
N THR A 26 5.69 -14.57 3.53
CA THR A 26 5.77 -14.74 4.99
C THR A 26 4.41 -14.48 5.63
N ASP A 27 4.11 -15.25 6.68
CA ASP A 27 2.96 -15.06 7.57
C ASP A 27 1.61 -14.98 6.85
N GLY A 28 1.45 -15.79 5.79
CA GLY A 28 0.18 -15.93 5.08
C GLY A 28 -0.16 -14.76 4.14
N LYS A 29 0.80 -13.89 3.83
CA LYS A 29 0.60 -12.86 2.82
C LYS A 29 0.20 -13.47 1.47
N GLY A 30 -0.86 -12.95 0.85
CA GLY A 30 -1.23 -13.31 -0.52
C GLY A 30 -0.30 -12.69 -1.55
N ARG A 31 -0.26 -13.29 -2.75
CA ARG A 31 0.47 -12.73 -3.89
C ARG A 31 -0.21 -11.45 -4.39
N VAL A 32 0.58 -10.59 -5.02
CA VAL A 32 0.11 -9.40 -5.71
C VAL A 32 0.42 -9.47 -7.21
N ALA A 33 -0.24 -8.64 -7.99
CA ALA A 33 -0.06 -8.58 -9.45
C ALA A 33 1.42 -8.44 -9.88
N TRP A 34 2.20 -7.69 -9.13
CA TRP A 34 3.63 -7.48 -9.39
C TRP A 34 4.48 -8.73 -9.21
N ASP A 35 4.11 -9.65 -8.31
CA ASP A 35 4.90 -10.88 -8.08
C ASP A 35 4.99 -11.69 -9.37
N THR A 36 3.85 -12.00 -9.99
CA THR A 36 3.81 -12.71 -11.27
C THR A 36 4.40 -11.89 -12.41
N TYR A 37 4.08 -10.59 -12.47
CA TYR A 37 4.56 -9.74 -13.55
C TYR A 37 6.09 -9.62 -13.59
N LEU A 38 6.74 -9.49 -12.44
CA LEU A 38 8.19 -9.42 -12.34
C LEU A 38 8.85 -10.78 -12.63
N GLU A 39 8.30 -11.87 -12.12
CA GLU A 39 8.79 -13.23 -12.39
C GLU A 39 8.75 -13.55 -13.88
N GLU A 40 7.66 -13.26 -14.58
CA GLU A 40 7.45 -13.58 -15.98
C GLU A 40 8.23 -12.68 -16.94
N ASN A 41 8.35 -11.39 -16.64
CA ASN A 41 8.91 -10.42 -17.58
C ASN A 41 10.36 -10.00 -17.28
N TYR A 42 10.81 -10.11 -16.03
CA TYR A 42 12.10 -9.59 -15.60
C TYR A 42 12.97 -10.56 -14.81
N TRP A 43 12.45 -11.74 -14.49
CA TRP A 43 13.13 -12.75 -13.67
C TRP A 43 13.60 -12.16 -12.33
N TYR A 44 12.79 -11.31 -11.75
CA TYR A 44 13.07 -10.53 -10.57
C TYR A 44 11.98 -10.74 -9.52
N THR A 45 12.30 -10.54 -8.26
CA THR A 45 11.34 -10.63 -7.15
C THR A 45 11.53 -9.45 -6.21
N ALA A 46 10.49 -9.12 -5.46
CA ALA A 46 10.55 -8.11 -4.40
C ALA A 46 11.17 -8.66 -3.09
N GLU A 47 11.81 -9.83 -3.15
CA GLU A 47 12.47 -10.44 -1.98
C GLU A 47 13.98 -10.29 -2.09
N PRO A 48 14.67 -9.77 -1.06
CA PRO A 48 14.14 -9.29 0.22
C PRO A 48 13.74 -7.80 0.21
N ALA A 49 13.86 -7.08 -0.92
CA ALA A 49 13.73 -5.60 -1.02
C ALA A 49 14.65 -4.88 -0.01
N SER A 50 14.10 -3.98 0.82
CA SER A 50 14.83 -3.38 1.94
C SER A 50 14.67 -4.17 3.24
N ASP A 51 13.96 -5.29 3.20
CA ASP A 51 13.65 -6.14 4.35
C ASP A 51 12.96 -5.36 5.50
N PHE A 52 12.16 -4.36 5.14
CA PHE A 52 11.50 -3.49 6.12
C PHE A 52 10.56 -4.29 7.04
N TYR A 53 10.00 -5.41 6.55
CA TYR A 53 9.18 -6.31 7.37
C TYR A 53 9.88 -6.77 8.65
N ASN A 54 11.18 -7.05 8.60
CA ASN A 54 11.98 -7.47 9.74
C ASN A 54 12.75 -6.31 10.37
N ARG A 55 13.09 -5.28 9.60
CA ARG A 55 14.03 -4.22 9.99
C ARG A 55 13.37 -2.94 10.49
N TYR A 56 12.03 -2.80 10.38
CA TYR A 56 11.34 -1.58 10.80
C TYR A 56 11.72 -1.06 12.21
N PRO A 57 12.04 -1.91 13.23
CA PRO A 57 12.43 -1.38 14.54
C PRO A 57 13.76 -0.61 14.49
N VAL A 58 14.71 -1.10 13.68
CA VAL A 58 16.03 -0.44 13.49
C VAL A 58 15.86 0.80 12.61
N ASP A 59 15.07 0.71 11.55
CA ASP A 59 14.87 1.81 10.61
C ASP A 59 14.13 2.98 11.28
N LEU A 60 13.16 2.70 12.14
CA LEU A 60 12.46 3.71 12.94
C LEU A 60 13.33 4.30 14.05
N GLU A 61 14.21 3.50 14.67
CA GLU A 61 15.21 4.01 15.60
C GLU A 61 16.17 4.98 14.92
N LEU A 62 16.63 4.66 13.73
CA LEU A 62 17.46 5.56 12.93
C LEU A 62 16.69 6.82 12.54
N SER A 63 15.41 6.70 12.17
CA SER A 63 14.54 7.84 11.86
C SER A 63 14.48 8.81 13.04
N GLU A 64 14.16 8.33 14.23
CA GLU A 64 14.17 9.13 15.47
C GLU A 64 15.53 9.80 15.70
N LYS A 65 16.61 9.03 15.61
CA LYS A 65 17.98 9.53 15.82
C LYS A 65 18.38 10.67 14.88
N PHE A 66 17.87 10.66 13.65
CA PHE A 66 18.13 11.71 12.64
C PHE A 66 17.07 12.81 12.60
N GLY A 67 16.16 12.86 13.59
CA GLY A 67 15.17 13.91 13.73
C GLY A 67 13.98 13.78 12.78
N VAL A 68 13.77 12.60 12.19
CA VAL A 68 12.56 12.27 11.42
C VAL A 68 11.44 12.00 12.41
N ASN A 69 10.32 12.74 12.28
CA ASN A 69 9.17 12.63 13.16
C ASN A 69 7.87 12.25 12.43
N GLY A 70 7.96 11.90 11.14
CA GLY A 70 6.85 11.38 10.34
C GLY A 70 7.34 10.44 9.25
N ILE A 71 6.59 9.38 8.99
CA ILE A 71 6.89 8.43 7.92
C ILE A 71 5.61 8.07 7.16
N ARG A 72 5.65 8.16 5.83
CA ARG A 72 4.61 7.58 5.00
C ARG A 72 4.95 6.12 4.72
N ILE A 73 4.01 5.24 5.01
CA ILE A 73 4.08 3.80 4.74
C ILE A 73 2.79 3.35 4.06
N SER A 74 2.75 2.15 3.51
CA SER A 74 1.50 1.57 3.05
C SER A 74 1.21 0.24 3.74
N ILE A 75 -0.06 -0.11 3.83
CA ILE A 75 -0.48 -1.46 4.20
C ILE A 75 -0.57 -2.29 2.92
N ALA A 76 0.09 -3.47 2.90
CA ALA A 76 -0.13 -4.43 1.82
C ALA A 76 -1.53 -5.04 1.96
N TRP A 77 -2.44 -4.72 1.04
CA TRP A 77 -3.80 -5.25 1.03
C TRP A 77 -3.81 -6.78 1.15
N SER A 78 -2.97 -7.46 0.39
CA SER A 78 -2.85 -8.92 0.41
C SER A 78 -2.24 -9.49 1.70
N ARG A 79 -1.68 -8.65 2.59
CA ARG A 79 -1.23 -9.08 3.92
C ARG A 79 -2.39 -9.11 4.91
N ILE A 80 -3.36 -8.22 4.75
CA ILE A 80 -4.60 -8.18 5.55
C ILE A 80 -5.62 -9.20 5.01
N PHE A 81 -5.91 -9.14 3.71
CA PHE A 81 -6.80 -10.06 3.00
C PHE A 81 -6.00 -10.78 1.89
N PRO A 82 -5.52 -12.01 2.13
CA PRO A 82 -4.65 -12.71 1.17
C PRO A 82 -5.23 -12.86 -0.23
N ASN A 83 -6.56 -12.94 -0.34
CA ASN A 83 -7.30 -13.01 -1.59
C ASN A 83 -7.91 -11.66 -2.02
N GLY A 84 -7.62 -10.57 -1.27
CA GLY A 84 -8.23 -9.26 -1.46
C GLY A 84 -9.61 -9.11 -0.82
N TYR A 85 -10.22 -10.18 -0.34
CA TYR A 85 -11.52 -10.23 0.34
C TYR A 85 -11.65 -11.48 1.21
N GLY A 86 -12.72 -11.57 2.01
CA GLY A 86 -13.07 -12.76 2.78
C GLY A 86 -12.34 -12.83 4.13
N GLU A 87 -11.53 -13.84 4.35
CA GLU A 87 -10.89 -14.05 5.64
C GLU A 87 -9.72 -13.09 5.87
N VAL A 88 -9.72 -12.48 7.06
CA VAL A 88 -8.61 -11.65 7.53
C VAL A 88 -7.43 -12.53 7.95
N ASN A 89 -6.24 -12.15 7.58
CA ASN A 89 -5.00 -12.79 8.03
C ASN A 89 -4.52 -12.16 9.36
N PRO A 90 -4.68 -12.84 10.50
CA PRO A 90 -4.37 -12.26 11.80
C PRO A 90 -2.88 -11.93 11.97
N LYS A 91 -1.98 -12.66 11.29
CA LYS A 91 -0.55 -12.37 11.36
C LYS A 91 -0.17 -11.08 10.61
N GLY A 92 -0.85 -10.80 9.51
CA GLY A 92 -0.68 -9.54 8.79
C GLY A 92 -1.17 -8.34 9.62
N VAL A 93 -2.31 -8.50 10.29
CA VAL A 93 -2.84 -7.49 11.22
C VAL A 93 -1.87 -7.26 12.38
N GLU A 94 -1.39 -8.32 13.03
CA GLU A 94 -0.42 -8.24 14.12
C GLU A 94 0.87 -7.52 13.72
N TYR A 95 1.35 -7.75 12.50
CA TYR A 95 2.52 -7.04 11.97
C TYR A 95 2.31 -5.53 11.94
N TYR A 96 1.19 -5.05 11.40
CA TYR A 96 0.93 -3.61 11.33
C TYR A 96 0.67 -2.99 12.70
N HIS A 97 0.02 -3.67 13.64
CA HIS A 97 -0.05 -3.19 15.02
C HIS A 97 1.34 -3.01 15.64
N LYS A 98 2.25 -3.96 15.45
CA LYS A 98 3.63 -3.84 15.93
C LYS A 98 4.38 -2.69 15.26
N LEU A 99 4.19 -2.51 13.96
CA LEU A 99 4.80 -1.43 13.20
C LEU A 99 4.33 -0.05 13.70
N PHE A 100 3.02 0.15 13.86
CA PHE A 100 2.46 1.40 14.34
C PHE A 100 2.84 1.68 15.80
N ALA A 101 2.85 0.65 16.63
CA ALA A 101 3.31 0.78 18.01
C ALA A 101 4.79 1.22 18.08
N GLU A 102 5.66 0.67 17.23
CA GLU A 102 7.07 1.10 17.17
C GLU A 102 7.20 2.53 16.62
N CYS A 103 6.39 2.93 15.62
CA CYS A 103 6.33 4.31 15.15
C CYS A 103 6.04 5.28 16.30
N HIS A 104 4.98 5.04 17.07
CA HIS A 104 4.59 5.90 18.20
C HIS A 104 5.63 5.88 19.32
N LYS A 105 6.22 4.74 19.63
CA LYS A 105 7.30 4.61 20.61
C LYS A 105 8.52 5.46 20.25
N ARG A 106 8.79 5.64 18.95
CA ARG A 106 9.90 6.42 18.41
C ARG A 106 9.52 7.86 18.07
N HIS A 107 8.31 8.30 18.43
CA HIS A 107 7.81 9.64 18.10
C HIS A 107 7.81 9.95 16.59
N VAL A 108 7.62 8.91 15.77
CA VAL A 108 7.51 9.00 14.31
C VAL A 108 6.05 8.77 13.92
N GLU A 109 5.32 9.81 13.54
CA GLU A 109 3.91 9.73 13.18
C GLU A 109 3.72 8.96 11.86
N PRO A 110 2.92 7.88 11.82
CA PRO A 110 2.64 7.15 10.59
C PRO A 110 1.58 7.84 9.73
N PHE A 111 1.87 8.04 8.44
CA PHE A 111 0.95 8.45 7.38
C PHE A 111 0.69 7.21 6.51
N VAL A 112 -0.50 6.63 6.60
CA VAL A 112 -0.75 5.29 6.05
C VAL A 112 -1.50 5.35 4.73
N THR A 113 -0.95 4.69 3.71
CA THR A 113 -1.58 4.52 2.40
C THR A 113 -2.20 3.14 2.30
N LEU A 114 -3.46 3.05 1.87
CA LEU A 114 -4.17 1.77 1.74
C LEU A 114 -3.76 0.99 0.49
N HIS A 115 -3.62 1.66 -0.65
CA HIS A 115 -3.23 1.00 -1.90
C HIS A 115 -2.03 1.70 -2.54
N HIS A 116 -0.93 0.98 -2.71
CA HIS A 116 0.30 1.48 -3.34
C HIS A 116 0.79 0.53 -4.42
N PHE A 117 0.00 0.41 -5.50
CA PHE A 117 0.27 -0.40 -6.70
C PHE A 117 0.21 -1.92 -6.49
N ASP A 118 -0.17 -2.40 -5.33
CA ASP A 118 -0.04 -3.78 -4.88
C ASP A 118 -1.39 -4.52 -4.79
N THR A 119 -2.20 -4.40 -5.84
CA THR A 119 -3.47 -5.14 -5.94
C THR A 119 -3.25 -6.65 -5.75
N PRO A 120 -4.03 -7.32 -4.86
CA PRO A 120 -3.99 -8.76 -4.71
C PRO A 120 -4.16 -9.49 -6.05
N GLU A 121 -3.32 -10.49 -6.28
CA GLU A 121 -3.26 -11.19 -7.58
C GLU A 121 -4.60 -11.79 -8.02
N VAL A 122 -5.39 -12.27 -7.06
CA VAL A 122 -6.73 -12.82 -7.33
C VAL A 122 -7.64 -11.76 -7.95
N LEU A 123 -7.64 -10.54 -7.39
CA LEU A 123 -8.43 -9.42 -7.92
C LEU A 123 -7.88 -8.94 -9.26
N HIS A 124 -6.56 -8.91 -9.40
CA HIS A 124 -5.92 -8.54 -10.65
C HIS A 124 -6.32 -9.49 -11.79
N LYS A 125 -6.30 -10.80 -11.55
CA LYS A 125 -6.75 -11.83 -12.52
C LYS A 125 -8.23 -11.74 -12.86
N ASP A 126 -9.05 -11.21 -11.96
CA ASP A 126 -10.48 -10.94 -12.18
C ASP A 126 -10.78 -9.56 -12.78
N GLY A 127 -9.76 -8.88 -13.28
CA GLY A 127 -9.86 -7.62 -14.01
C GLY A 127 -9.47 -6.36 -13.22
N ASP A 128 -8.95 -6.50 -12.01
CA ASP A 128 -8.50 -5.38 -11.18
C ASP A 128 -9.62 -4.33 -11.01
N PHE A 129 -9.29 -3.04 -11.03
CA PHE A 129 -10.28 -1.96 -10.98
C PHE A 129 -11.13 -1.79 -12.26
N LEU A 130 -10.98 -2.63 -13.29
CA LEU A 130 -11.99 -2.74 -14.36
C LEU A 130 -13.24 -3.49 -13.87
N ASN A 131 -13.07 -4.43 -12.94
CA ASN A 131 -14.19 -5.13 -12.33
C ASN A 131 -14.78 -4.29 -11.19
N ARG A 132 -16.06 -3.97 -11.29
CA ARG A 132 -16.74 -3.16 -10.27
C ARG A 132 -16.79 -3.81 -8.87
N LYS A 133 -16.71 -5.12 -8.78
CA LYS A 133 -16.63 -5.81 -7.48
C LYS A 133 -15.38 -5.46 -6.70
N THR A 134 -14.29 -5.11 -7.40
CA THR A 134 -13.04 -4.68 -6.75
C THR A 134 -13.26 -3.39 -5.95
N ILE A 135 -14.22 -2.55 -6.36
CA ILE A 135 -14.61 -1.35 -5.61
C ILE A 135 -15.14 -1.76 -4.23
N ASP A 136 -16.11 -2.69 -4.22
CA ASP A 136 -16.73 -3.16 -2.97
C ASP A 136 -15.67 -3.80 -2.05
N TYR A 137 -14.80 -4.65 -2.59
CA TYR A 137 -13.71 -5.27 -1.83
C TYR A 137 -12.70 -4.26 -1.29
N PHE A 138 -12.41 -3.21 -2.06
CA PHE A 138 -11.52 -2.14 -1.59
C PHE A 138 -12.16 -1.34 -0.46
N VAL A 139 -13.45 -1.02 -0.56
CA VAL A 139 -14.19 -0.31 0.50
C VAL A 139 -14.25 -1.16 1.77
N ASP A 140 -14.55 -2.46 1.68
CA ASP A 140 -14.54 -3.38 2.82
C ASP A 140 -13.16 -3.44 3.48
N TYR A 141 -12.09 -3.48 2.69
CA TYR A 141 -10.71 -3.45 3.17
C TYR A 141 -10.38 -2.12 3.88
N ALA A 142 -10.75 -1.00 3.28
CA ALA A 142 -10.52 0.32 3.84
C ALA A 142 -11.27 0.48 5.18
N GLU A 143 -12.56 0.14 5.22
CA GLU A 143 -13.35 0.17 6.46
C GLU A 143 -12.76 -0.74 7.55
N TYR A 144 -12.28 -1.93 7.16
CA TYR A 144 -11.60 -2.82 8.09
C TYR A 144 -10.37 -2.14 8.69
N CYS A 145 -9.49 -1.58 7.85
CA CYS A 145 -8.26 -0.92 8.31
C CYS A 145 -8.55 0.28 9.22
N PHE A 146 -9.54 1.11 8.90
CA PHE A 146 -9.91 2.26 9.74
C PHE A 146 -10.42 1.83 11.12
N LYS A 147 -11.14 0.73 11.20
CA LYS A 147 -11.66 0.18 12.47
C LYS A 147 -10.58 -0.53 13.28
N GLU A 148 -9.70 -1.27 12.59
CA GLU A 148 -8.67 -2.10 13.22
C GLU A 148 -7.50 -1.28 13.76
N PHE A 149 -7.14 -0.17 13.08
CA PHE A 149 -5.98 0.67 13.41
C PHE A 149 -6.39 2.09 13.84
N PRO A 150 -7.17 2.25 14.94
CA PRO A 150 -7.66 3.55 15.38
C PRO A 150 -6.55 4.50 15.85
N GLU A 151 -5.35 3.99 16.09
CA GLU A 151 -4.16 4.77 16.43
C GLU A 151 -3.58 5.56 15.26
N VAL A 152 -3.93 5.20 14.00
CA VAL A 152 -3.47 5.90 12.81
C VAL A 152 -4.35 7.11 12.53
N LYS A 153 -3.76 8.30 12.49
CA LYS A 153 -4.48 9.57 12.30
C LYS A 153 -4.58 10.01 10.85
N TYR A 154 -3.58 9.65 10.04
CA TYR A 154 -3.44 10.16 8.67
C TYR A 154 -3.51 9.02 7.66
N TRP A 155 -4.55 9.07 6.84
CA TRP A 155 -4.81 8.06 5.82
C TRP A 155 -4.73 8.65 4.41
N THR A 156 -4.20 7.87 3.50
CA THR A 156 -4.24 8.10 2.06
C THR A 156 -4.82 6.84 1.42
N THR A 157 -5.83 6.98 0.60
CA THR A 157 -6.50 5.82 0.00
C THR A 157 -5.67 5.18 -1.09
N PHE A 158 -5.30 5.96 -2.11
CA PHE A 158 -4.49 5.50 -3.23
C PHE A 158 -3.21 6.32 -3.37
N ASN A 159 -2.14 5.65 -3.76
CA ASN A 159 -0.99 6.31 -4.33
C ASN A 159 -1.20 6.46 -5.84
N GLU A 160 -1.25 7.69 -6.34
CA GLU A 160 -1.16 8.02 -7.77
C GLU A 160 -2.14 7.26 -8.68
N ILE A 161 -3.43 7.53 -8.57
CA ILE A 161 -4.48 6.87 -9.39
C ILE A 161 -4.17 6.99 -10.89
N GLY A 162 -3.74 8.17 -11.37
CA GLY A 162 -3.39 8.39 -12.77
C GLY A 162 -2.30 7.41 -13.25
N PRO A 163 -1.11 7.40 -12.64
CA PRO A 163 -0.04 6.46 -12.96
C PRO A 163 -0.43 4.98 -12.90
N ILE A 164 -1.39 4.57 -12.05
CA ILE A 164 -1.87 3.18 -12.03
C ILE A 164 -2.49 2.82 -13.38
N GLY A 165 -3.58 3.47 -13.76
CA GLY A 165 -4.30 3.16 -15.01
C GLY A 165 -3.46 3.41 -16.25
N ASP A 166 -2.68 4.50 -16.26
CA ASP A 166 -1.77 4.81 -17.38
C ASP A 166 -0.66 3.74 -17.50
N GLY A 167 -0.07 3.34 -16.40
CA GLY A 167 0.97 2.30 -16.37
C GLY A 167 0.44 0.94 -16.81
N GLN A 168 -0.78 0.60 -16.41
CA GLN A 168 -1.43 -0.67 -16.72
C GLN A 168 -1.87 -0.78 -18.20
N TYR A 169 -2.49 0.28 -18.75
CA TYR A 169 -3.25 0.20 -20.00
C TYR A 169 -2.79 1.13 -21.10
N LEU A 170 -2.01 2.19 -20.82
CA LEU A 170 -1.53 3.11 -21.84
C LEU A 170 -0.05 2.88 -22.16
N VAL A 171 0.79 2.83 -21.14
CA VAL A 171 2.24 2.67 -21.27
C VAL A 171 2.67 1.20 -21.22
N GLY A 172 1.91 0.37 -20.52
CA GLY A 172 2.17 -1.06 -20.38
C GLY A 172 3.42 -1.40 -19.57
N LYS A 173 3.72 -0.59 -18.55
CA LYS A 173 4.85 -0.82 -17.63
C LYS A 173 4.42 -1.41 -16.30
N PHE A 174 3.13 -1.39 -16.00
CA PHE A 174 2.54 -2.02 -14.83
C PHE A 174 1.73 -3.24 -15.25
N PRO A 175 1.59 -4.27 -14.41
CA PRO A 175 0.72 -5.40 -14.70
C PRO A 175 -0.72 -4.91 -14.99
N PRO A 176 -1.38 -5.37 -16.05
CA PRO A 176 -1.05 -6.49 -16.95
C PRO A 176 -0.15 -6.14 -18.15
N GLY A 177 0.37 -4.93 -18.27
CA GLY A 177 1.30 -4.56 -19.33
C GLY A 177 0.66 -4.27 -20.69
N ILE A 178 -0.60 -3.89 -20.70
CA ILE A 178 -1.36 -3.52 -21.91
C ILE A 178 -0.95 -2.13 -22.38
N LYS A 179 -0.88 -1.91 -23.70
CA LYS A 179 -0.50 -0.63 -24.30
C LYS A 179 -1.63 -0.06 -25.15
N TYR A 180 -1.78 1.26 -25.10
CA TYR A 180 -2.69 2.04 -25.95
C TYR A 180 -4.17 1.69 -25.82
N ASP A 181 -4.58 1.08 -24.70
CA ASP A 181 -5.97 0.80 -24.37
C ASP A 181 -6.56 1.93 -23.51
N PHE A 182 -6.94 3.02 -24.17
CA PHE A 182 -7.46 4.22 -23.49
C PHE A 182 -8.77 3.95 -22.76
N GLU A 183 -9.63 3.10 -23.33
CA GLU A 183 -10.92 2.76 -22.72
C GLU A 183 -10.72 2.11 -21.34
N LYS A 184 -9.88 1.09 -21.27
CA LYS A 184 -9.54 0.44 -19.99
C LYS A 184 -8.82 1.39 -19.03
N GLY A 185 -7.88 2.21 -19.52
CA GLY A 185 -7.19 3.19 -18.69
C GLY A 185 -8.17 4.13 -18.00
N PHE A 186 -9.07 4.76 -18.75
CA PHE A 186 -10.07 5.67 -18.20
C PHE A 186 -11.12 4.95 -17.34
N GLN A 187 -11.52 3.73 -17.71
CA GLN A 187 -12.46 2.95 -16.87
C GLN A 187 -11.85 2.58 -15.53
N SER A 188 -10.57 2.18 -15.51
CA SER A 188 -9.85 1.89 -14.26
C SER A 188 -9.76 3.14 -13.36
N HIS A 189 -9.37 4.29 -13.93
CA HIS A 189 -9.35 5.57 -13.19
C HIS A 189 -10.73 5.91 -12.61
N HIS A 190 -11.77 5.81 -13.42
CA HIS A 190 -13.14 6.08 -12.98
C HIS A 190 -13.55 5.20 -11.80
N ASN A 191 -13.28 3.90 -11.88
CA ASN A 191 -13.63 2.96 -10.81
C ASN A 191 -12.83 3.22 -9.52
N MET A 192 -11.53 3.54 -9.62
CA MET A 192 -10.74 3.95 -8.46
C MET A 192 -11.25 5.25 -7.83
N MET A 193 -11.68 6.23 -8.65
CA MET A 193 -12.32 7.45 -8.14
C MET A 193 -13.62 7.16 -7.40
N ILE A 194 -14.41 6.17 -7.82
CA ILE A 194 -15.64 5.78 -7.12
C ILE A 194 -15.29 5.25 -5.71
N CYS A 195 -14.20 4.51 -5.53
CA CYS A 195 -13.77 4.05 -4.21
C CYS A 195 -13.65 5.22 -3.22
N LEU A 196 -13.05 6.35 -3.65
CA LEU A 196 -12.86 7.53 -2.80
C LEU A 196 -14.17 8.14 -2.28
N PHE A 197 -15.27 8.01 -3.03
CA PHE A 197 -16.57 8.56 -2.66
C PHE A 197 -17.45 7.58 -1.86
N GLN A 198 -17.08 6.31 -1.83
CA GLN A 198 -17.84 5.27 -1.11
C GLN A 198 -17.25 5.00 0.28
N GLU A 199 -16.01 5.39 0.52
CA GLU A 199 -15.41 5.28 1.85
C GLU A 199 -16.16 6.17 2.84
N LYS A 200 -16.80 5.56 3.80
CA LYS A 200 -17.41 6.26 4.94
C LYS A 200 -16.33 6.45 6.00
N LEU A 201 -15.66 7.59 5.95
CA LEU A 201 -14.78 8.05 7.00
C LEU A 201 -15.55 8.31 8.29
#